data_c90802e3a9f49c1c4348d955bdd5b633
#
_entry.id   c90802e3a9f49c1c4348d955bdd5b633
#
_cell.length_a   1.000
_cell.length_b   1.000
_cell.length_c   1.000
_cell.angle_alpha   90.00
_cell.angle_beta   90.00
_cell.angle_gamma   90.00
#
_symmetry.space_group_name_H-M   'P 1'
#
loop_
_entity.id
_entity.type
_entity.pdbx_description
1 polymer ?
#
loop_
_entity_poly.entity_id
_entity_poly.type
_entity_poly.pdbx_seq_one_letter_code
_entity_poly.pdbx_strand_id
1 'polypeptide(L)'
;MTKKQKKMLVRIIISFIILAGEMIFFHVSGVDIGIWELVAYLVPYLIIGYDILRKAILGIIHLQVFDECFLMTIATIGAFATGEYSEGTAVMLFYQVGELFQSYAVNKSRKSITELMDIRPDYANIENEIGELEKVDPEEVECGSVIVIKPGEKVPLDGVVVSGTSTVDTSALTGESIPRNVNEGNEIISGSVNLSGIIRVKVTKAFGESTVSKILELVENSQEKKSKSENFITKFSRYYPPAVVIGALLLAVIPSIITGDPRTWIYRAMTFLVISCPCALVISIPLSFFSGIGGASKAGVLIKGGAYIEQMSAANTVLL
;
A
#
# COMPACT_ATOMS: atom_id res chain seq x y z
N MET A 1 4.76 10.71 -4.35
CA MET A 1 4.87 9.69 -5.43
C MET A 1 6.24 9.03 -5.41
N THR A 2 6.30 7.71 -5.45
CA THR A 2 7.56 6.96 -5.57
C THR A 2 8.18 7.09 -6.97
N LYS A 3 9.49 6.75 -7.11
CA LYS A 3 10.15 6.74 -8.45
C LYS A 3 9.40 5.84 -9.45
N LYS A 4 8.84 4.70 -8.99
CA LYS A 4 8.06 3.77 -9.81
C LYS A 4 6.75 4.40 -10.30
N GLN A 5 6.01 5.08 -9.41
CA GLN A 5 4.76 5.78 -9.76
C GLN A 5 4.99 6.94 -10.75
N LYS A 6 6.09 7.71 -10.59
CA LYS A 6 6.44 8.76 -11.55
C LYS A 6 6.72 8.18 -12.94
N LYS A 7 7.44 7.05 -13.02
CA LYS A 7 7.72 6.37 -14.30
C LYS A 7 6.42 5.88 -14.96
N MET A 8 5.49 5.31 -14.17
CA MET A 8 4.19 4.86 -14.65
C MET A 8 3.35 6.04 -15.17
N LEU A 9 3.30 7.16 -14.44
CA LEU A 9 2.60 8.38 -14.88
C LEU A 9 3.14 8.90 -16.22
N VAL A 10 4.47 8.95 -16.39
CA VAL A 10 5.08 9.39 -17.66
C VAL A 10 4.67 8.47 -18.80
N ARG A 11 4.66 7.15 -18.61
CA ARG A 11 4.22 6.18 -19.62
C ARG A 11 2.74 6.36 -19.99
N ILE A 12 1.87 6.61 -18.99
CA ILE A 12 0.46 6.90 -19.21
C ILE A 12 0.29 8.15 -20.07
N ILE A 13 0.99 9.24 -19.75
CA ILE A 13 0.90 10.50 -20.49
C ILE A 13 1.37 10.31 -21.93
N ILE A 14 2.53 9.66 -22.14
CA ILE A 14 3.08 9.40 -23.48
C ILE A 14 2.09 8.56 -24.30
N SER A 15 1.60 7.44 -23.75
CA SER A 15 0.66 6.57 -24.46
C SER A 15 -0.67 7.26 -24.73
N PHE A 16 -1.15 8.12 -23.83
CA PHE A 16 -2.36 8.90 -24.04
C PHE A 16 -2.22 9.90 -25.20
N ILE A 17 -1.08 10.61 -25.27
CA ILE A 17 -0.81 11.58 -26.35
C ILE A 17 -0.74 10.87 -27.70
N ILE A 18 -0.05 9.72 -27.77
CA ILE A 18 0.07 8.92 -28.98
C ILE A 18 -1.32 8.41 -29.40
N LEU A 19 -2.06 7.78 -28.49
CA LEU A 19 -3.39 7.24 -28.75
C LEU A 19 -4.36 8.33 -29.24
N ALA A 20 -4.39 9.49 -28.58
CA ALA A 20 -5.24 10.60 -28.96
C ALA A 20 -4.87 11.14 -30.35
N GLY A 21 -3.57 11.25 -30.64
CA GLY A 21 -3.06 11.64 -31.95
C GLY A 21 -3.45 10.66 -33.07
N GLU A 22 -3.33 9.35 -32.81
CA GLU A 22 -3.74 8.29 -33.74
C GLU A 22 -5.24 8.31 -33.99
N MET A 23 -6.06 8.40 -32.93
CA MET A 23 -7.51 8.46 -33.07
C MET A 23 -7.94 9.66 -33.90
N ILE A 24 -7.36 10.85 -33.69
CA ILE A 24 -7.65 12.05 -34.47
C ILE A 24 -7.18 11.86 -35.91
N PHE A 25 -5.97 11.36 -36.13
CA PHE A 25 -5.40 11.15 -37.46
C PHE A 25 -6.26 10.19 -38.30
N PHE A 26 -6.60 9.03 -37.78
CA PHE A 26 -7.40 8.03 -38.49
C PHE A 26 -8.85 8.50 -38.72
N HIS A 27 -9.42 9.23 -37.74
CA HIS A 27 -10.77 9.78 -37.90
C HIS A 27 -10.84 10.88 -38.95
N VAL A 28 -9.84 11.77 -39.01
CA VAL A 28 -9.81 12.88 -39.96
C VAL A 28 -9.36 12.45 -41.34
N SER A 29 -8.38 11.53 -41.43
CA SER A 29 -7.85 11.09 -42.72
C SER A 29 -8.77 10.17 -43.50
N GLY A 30 -9.67 9.46 -42.80
CA GLY A 30 -10.57 8.47 -43.40
C GLY A 30 -9.87 7.36 -44.19
N VAL A 31 -8.56 7.20 -44.00
CA VAL A 31 -7.72 6.26 -44.73
C VAL A 31 -7.64 4.97 -43.91
N ASP A 32 -8.24 3.92 -44.44
CA ASP A 32 -8.07 2.57 -43.91
C ASP A 32 -6.71 2.01 -44.44
N ILE A 33 -5.71 2.04 -43.55
CA ILE A 33 -4.32 1.63 -43.91
C ILE A 33 -4.11 0.14 -43.56
N GLY A 34 -5.15 -0.56 -43.11
CA GLY A 34 -5.10 -2.00 -42.84
C GLY A 34 -4.06 -2.36 -41.75
N ILE A 35 -3.01 -3.09 -42.15
CA ILE A 35 -1.98 -3.60 -41.21
C ILE A 35 -1.18 -2.49 -40.50
N TRP A 36 -1.07 -1.31 -41.09
CA TRP A 36 -0.37 -0.17 -40.50
C TRP A 36 -1.13 0.45 -39.33
N GLU A 37 -2.45 0.38 -39.35
CA GLU A 37 -3.29 0.79 -38.24
C GLU A 37 -3.02 -0.09 -37.01
N LEU A 38 -2.96 -1.40 -37.20
CA LEU A 38 -2.58 -2.35 -36.13
C LEU A 38 -1.21 -2.01 -35.56
N VAL A 39 -0.20 -1.74 -36.41
CA VAL A 39 1.16 -1.40 -35.96
C VAL A 39 1.17 -0.09 -35.17
N ALA A 40 0.42 0.91 -35.63
CA ALA A 40 0.31 2.19 -34.93
C ALA A 40 -0.21 1.98 -33.50
N TYR A 41 -1.41 1.44 -33.33
CA TYR A 41 -2.01 1.20 -32.00
C TYR A 41 -1.23 0.22 -31.11
N LEU A 42 -0.41 -0.67 -31.72
CA LEU A 42 0.43 -1.59 -30.96
C LEU A 42 1.54 -0.85 -30.20
N VAL A 43 2.03 0.29 -30.70
CA VAL A 43 3.10 1.07 -30.05
C VAL A 43 2.64 1.61 -28.68
N PRO A 44 1.58 2.42 -28.55
CA PRO A 44 1.12 2.88 -27.25
C PRO A 44 0.65 1.72 -26.36
N TYR A 45 0.07 0.66 -26.94
CA TYR A 45 -0.33 -0.54 -26.21
C TYR A 45 0.86 -1.22 -25.53
N LEU A 46 1.98 -1.42 -26.23
CA LEU A 46 3.18 -2.03 -25.64
C LEU A 46 3.87 -1.12 -24.65
N ILE A 47 3.91 0.20 -24.88
CA ILE A 47 4.48 1.17 -23.94
C ILE A 47 3.74 1.11 -22.62
N ILE A 48 2.42 1.10 -22.64
CA ILE A 48 1.60 1.13 -21.42
C ILE A 48 1.45 -0.26 -20.81
N GLY A 49 1.26 -1.30 -21.64
CA GLY A 49 0.91 -2.66 -21.23
C GLY A 49 2.08 -3.55 -20.81
N TYR A 50 3.33 -3.16 -21.06
CA TYR A 50 4.51 -4.00 -20.85
C TYR A 50 4.53 -4.70 -19.46
N ASP A 51 4.23 -3.96 -18.39
CA ASP A 51 4.28 -4.49 -17.02
C ASP A 51 3.15 -5.51 -16.78
N ILE A 52 1.97 -5.28 -17.39
CA ILE A 52 0.79 -6.14 -17.29
C ILE A 52 1.02 -7.43 -18.06
N LEU A 53 1.45 -7.30 -19.32
CA LEU A 53 1.78 -8.44 -20.17
C LEU A 53 2.85 -9.34 -19.54
N ARG A 54 3.90 -8.73 -18.97
CA ARG A 54 4.93 -9.47 -18.25
C ARG A 54 4.38 -10.19 -17.02
N LYS A 55 3.53 -9.55 -16.22
CA LYS A 55 2.89 -10.18 -15.06
C LYS A 55 1.97 -11.32 -15.50
N ALA A 56 1.17 -11.13 -16.54
CA ALA A 56 0.28 -12.17 -17.08
C ALA A 56 1.08 -13.40 -17.55
N ILE A 57 2.17 -13.20 -18.30
CA ILE A 57 3.05 -14.30 -18.75
C ILE A 57 3.67 -15.03 -17.56
N LEU A 58 4.19 -14.30 -16.58
CA LEU A 58 4.77 -14.90 -15.37
C LEU A 58 3.70 -15.63 -14.55
N GLY A 59 2.46 -15.10 -14.47
CA GLY A 59 1.33 -15.75 -13.82
C GLY A 59 0.99 -17.10 -14.46
N ILE A 60 0.99 -17.17 -15.79
CA ILE A 60 0.78 -18.43 -16.53
C ILE A 60 1.88 -19.45 -16.17
N ILE A 61 3.15 -19.03 -16.16
CA ILE A 61 4.30 -19.89 -15.85
C ILE A 61 4.21 -20.43 -14.40
N HIS A 62 3.72 -19.63 -13.46
CA HIS A 62 3.59 -20.02 -12.05
C HIS A 62 2.23 -20.63 -11.71
N LEU A 63 1.42 -21.03 -12.70
CA LEU A 63 0.07 -21.61 -12.55
C LEU A 63 -0.94 -20.69 -11.77
N GLN A 64 -0.68 -19.41 -11.72
CA GLN A 64 -1.59 -18.38 -11.21
C GLN A 64 -2.35 -17.73 -12.38
N VAL A 65 -3.08 -18.54 -13.13
CA VAL A 65 -3.60 -18.20 -14.47
C VAL A 65 -4.80 -17.22 -14.42
N PHE A 66 -5.46 -17.06 -13.28
CA PHE A 66 -6.70 -16.29 -13.20
C PHE A 66 -6.54 -15.03 -12.34
N ASP A 67 -5.49 -14.25 -12.59
CA ASP A 67 -5.35 -12.93 -12.01
C ASP A 67 -5.95 -11.83 -12.91
N GLU A 68 -6.07 -10.63 -12.37
CA GLU A 68 -6.60 -9.48 -13.10
C GLU A 68 -5.75 -9.09 -14.32
N CYS A 69 -4.42 -9.26 -14.24
CA CYS A 69 -3.51 -8.98 -15.35
C CYS A 69 -3.73 -9.95 -16.51
N PHE A 70 -4.01 -11.23 -16.21
CA PHE A 70 -4.35 -12.24 -17.21
C PHE A 70 -5.68 -11.92 -17.92
N LEU A 71 -6.73 -11.58 -17.17
CA LEU A 71 -8.03 -11.20 -17.74
C LEU A 71 -7.90 -9.99 -18.66
N MET A 72 -7.20 -8.95 -18.23
CA MET A 72 -6.97 -7.75 -19.04
C MET A 72 -6.15 -8.04 -20.29
N THR A 73 -5.14 -8.89 -20.18
CA THR A 73 -4.31 -9.29 -21.33
C THR A 73 -5.13 -10.04 -22.37
N ILE A 74 -5.94 -11.03 -21.97
CA ILE A 74 -6.81 -11.78 -22.90
C ILE A 74 -7.83 -10.84 -23.55
N ALA A 75 -8.48 -9.99 -22.77
CA ALA A 75 -9.50 -9.07 -23.28
C ALA A 75 -8.92 -8.09 -24.32
N THR A 76 -7.76 -7.52 -24.05
CA THR A 76 -7.12 -6.59 -24.98
C THR A 76 -6.54 -7.27 -26.21
N ILE A 77 -5.94 -8.46 -26.08
CA ILE A 77 -5.54 -9.28 -27.24
C ILE A 77 -6.74 -9.66 -28.09
N GLY A 78 -7.86 -10.02 -27.46
CA GLY A 78 -9.11 -10.31 -28.15
C GLY A 78 -9.65 -9.10 -28.93
N ALA A 79 -9.59 -7.88 -28.37
CA ALA A 79 -9.94 -6.65 -29.07
C ALA A 79 -9.06 -6.43 -30.31
N PHE A 80 -7.75 -6.65 -30.20
CA PHE A 80 -6.85 -6.60 -31.36
C PHE A 80 -7.18 -7.67 -32.41
N ALA A 81 -7.53 -8.88 -32.00
CA ALA A 81 -7.92 -9.96 -32.92
C ALA A 81 -9.23 -9.69 -33.65
N THR A 82 -10.15 -8.94 -33.05
CA THR A 82 -11.43 -8.53 -33.70
C THR A 82 -11.31 -7.27 -34.55
N GLY A 83 -10.13 -6.60 -34.53
CA GLY A 83 -9.87 -5.37 -35.29
C GLY A 83 -10.22 -4.09 -34.53
N GLU A 84 -10.55 -4.18 -33.25
CA GLU A 84 -10.87 -3.03 -32.38
C GLU A 84 -9.61 -2.52 -31.66
N TYR A 85 -8.61 -2.08 -32.46
CA TYR A 85 -7.26 -1.73 -31.95
C TYR A 85 -7.28 -0.55 -30.98
N SER A 86 -8.05 0.50 -31.32
CA SER A 86 -8.19 1.70 -30.49
C SER A 86 -8.81 1.36 -29.13
N GLU A 87 -9.84 0.50 -29.11
CA GLU A 87 -10.50 0.08 -27.88
C GLU A 87 -9.58 -0.75 -26.99
N GLY A 88 -8.86 -1.73 -27.57
CA GLY A 88 -7.92 -2.56 -26.82
C GLY A 88 -6.81 -1.71 -26.16
N THR A 89 -6.31 -0.69 -26.86
CA THR A 89 -5.29 0.24 -26.34
C THR A 89 -5.88 1.16 -25.28
N ALA A 90 -7.08 1.69 -25.49
CA ALA A 90 -7.77 2.54 -24.50
C ALA A 90 -8.07 1.79 -23.22
N VAL A 91 -8.56 0.55 -23.28
CA VAL A 91 -8.82 -0.29 -22.12
C VAL A 91 -7.54 -0.50 -21.30
N MET A 92 -6.41 -0.82 -21.95
CA MET A 92 -5.13 -0.97 -21.27
C MET A 92 -4.66 0.33 -20.61
N LEU A 93 -4.90 1.47 -21.26
CA LEU A 93 -4.59 2.79 -20.72
C LEU A 93 -5.41 3.09 -19.46
N PHE A 94 -6.73 2.91 -19.51
CA PHE A 94 -7.62 3.13 -18.37
C PHE A 94 -7.28 2.22 -17.18
N TYR A 95 -6.94 0.97 -17.46
CA TYR A 95 -6.49 0.05 -16.41
C TYR A 95 -5.22 0.57 -15.71
N GLN A 96 -4.22 1.04 -16.47
CA GLN A 96 -2.99 1.59 -15.89
C GLN A 96 -3.22 2.88 -15.09
N VAL A 97 -4.17 3.71 -15.51
CA VAL A 97 -4.60 4.87 -14.72
C VAL A 97 -5.18 4.41 -13.38
N GLY A 98 -6.07 3.40 -13.40
CA GLY A 98 -6.63 2.81 -12.18
C GLY A 98 -5.53 2.25 -11.24
N GLU A 99 -4.58 1.48 -11.77
CA GLU A 99 -3.43 0.94 -11.04
C GLU A 99 -2.57 2.04 -10.39
N LEU A 100 -2.35 3.15 -11.11
CA LEU A 100 -1.61 4.30 -10.58
C LEU A 100 -2.33 4.92 -9.38
N PHE A 101 -3.65 5.18 -9.50
CA PHE A 101 -4.46 5.70 -8.41
C PHE A 101 -4.47 4.77 -7.20
N GLN A 102 -4.67 3.47 -7.41
CA GLN A 102 -4.61 2.45 -6.38
C GLN A 102 -3.27 2.46 -5.65
N SER A 103 -2.17 2.35 -6.40
CA SER A 103 -0.82 2.36 -5.84
C SER A 103 -0.53 3.64 -5.06
N TYR A 104 -1.01 4.78 -5.53
CA TYR A 104 -0.86 6.06 -4.83
C TYR A 104 -1.64 6.10 -3.51
N ALA A 105 -2.91 5.68 -3.53
CA ALA A 105 -3.79 5.67 -2.37
C ALA A 105 -3.27 4.72 -1.28
N VAL A 106 -2.89 3.49 -1.65
CA VAL A 106 -2.32 2.49 -0.72
C VAL A 106 -1.00 2.98 -0.12
N ASN A 107 -0.09 3.53 -0.94
CA ASN A 107 1.18 4.03 -0.43
C ASN A 107 1.00 5.24 0.51
N LYS A 108 0.06 6.12 0.23
CA LYS A 108 -0.24 7.27 1.11
C LYS A 108 -0.75 6.79 2.47
N SER A 109 -1.66 5.81 2.49
CA SER A 109 -2.17 5.21 3.72
C SER A 109 -1.08 4.46 4.50
N ARG A 110 -0.25 3.67 3.82
CA ARG A 110 0.87 2.96 4.47
C ARG A 110 1.91 3.90 5.06
N LYS A 111 2.18 5.04 4.43
CA LYS A 111 3.15 6.02 4.95
C LYS A 111 2.78 6.52 6.35
N SER A 112 1.50 6.72 6.63
CA SER A 112 1.04 7.10 7.98
C SER A 112 1.34 6.04 9.04
N ILE A 113 1.39 4.76 8.68
CA ILE A 113 1.79 3.66 9.59
C ILE A 113 3.32 3.60 9.73
N THR A 114 4.08 3.85 8.65
CA THR A 114 5.55 3.86 8.68
C THR A 114 6.08 5.02 9.53
N GLU A 115 5.38 6.16 9.57
CA GLU A 115 5.73 7.28 10.45
C GLU A 115 5.63 6.90 11.94
N LEU A 116 4.78 5.91 12.30
CA LEU A 116 4.76 5.33 13.66
C LEU A 116 5.98 4.42 13.93
N MET A 117 6.51 3.76 12.90
CA MET A 117 7.72 2.94 13.07
C MET A 117 8.98 3.78 13.21
N ASP A 118 8.93 5.06 12.83
CA ASP A 118 10.03 6.03 13.01
C ASP A 118 10.20 6.49 14.47
N ILE A 119 9.39 5.98 15.40
CA ILE A 119 9.60 6.20 16.85
C ILE A 119 10.77 5.40 17.42
N ARG A 120 11.26 4.36 16.72
CA ARG A 120 12.40 3.56 17.18
C ARG A 120 13.65 4.46 17.27
N PRO A 121 14.34 4.48 18.42
CA PRO A 121 15.62 5.16 18.57
C PRO A 121 16.72 4.36 17.90
N ASP A 122 17.64 5.05 17.22
CA ASP A 122 18.75 4.41 16.49
C ASP A 122 19.93 4.08 17.42
N TYR A 123 20.09 4.79 18.53
CA TYR A 123 21.20 4.63 19.46
C TYR A 123 20.85 5.15 20.87
N ALA A 124 21.62 4.72 21.86
CA ALA A 124 21.69 5.30 23.21
C ALA A 124 23.08 5.87 23.47
N ASN A 125 23.16 7.02 24.16
CA ASN A 125 24.46 7.53 24.63
C ASN A 125 24.66 7.07 26.06
N ILE A 126 25.74 6.30 26.33
CA ILE A 126 26.19 5.90 27.67
C ILE A 126 27.44 6.70 28.01
N GLU A 127 27.58 7.15 29.26
CA GLU A 127 28.77 7.79 29.77
C GLU A 127 29.76 6.71 30.23
N ASN A 128 30.94 6.66 29.61
CA ASN A 128 32.00 5.72 30.00
C ASN A 128 32.70 6.17 31.30
N GLU A 129 33.59 5.34 31.82
CA GLU A 129 34.33 5.63 33.06
C GLU A 129 35.19 6.90 32.99
N ILE A 130 35.49 7.42 31.80
CA ILE A 130 36.30 8.61 31.55
C ILE A 130 35.42 9.87 31.40
N GLY A 131 34.07 9.69 31.40
CA GLY A 131 33.09 10.78 31.20
C GLY A 131 32.81 11.14 29.74
N GLU A 132 33.27 10.33 28.78
CA GLU A 132 32.93 10.48 27.36
C GLU A 132 31.66 9.75 27.00
N LEU A 133 30.87 10.33 26.06
CA LEU A 133 29.65 9.73 25.59
C LEU A 133 29.93 8.77 24.43
N GLU A 134 29.61 7.52 24.65
CA GLU A 134 29.68 6.46 23.65
C GLU A 134 28.28 6.13 23.12
N LYS A 135 28.16 5.98 21.79
CA LYS A 135 26.91 5.55 21.14
C LYS A 135 26.89 4.05 21.06
N VAL A 136 25.89 3.45 21.70
CA VAL A 136 25.66 2.00 21.71
C VAL A 136 24.27 1.68 21.15
N ASP A 137 24.08 0.44 20.72
CA ASP A 137 22.74 -0.04 20.36
C ASP A 137 21.85 -0.07 21.62
N PRO A 138 20.61 0.44 21.58
CA PRO A 138 19.70 0.36 22.71
C PRO A 138 19.46 -1.07 23.25
N GLU A 139 19.65 -2.09 22.41
CA GLU A 139 19.53 -3.51 22.80
C GLU A 139 20.68 -3.97 23.72
N GLU A 140 21.82 -3.29 23.67
CA GLU A 140 23.01 -3.62 24.48
C GLU A 140 23.00 -2.93 25.85
N VAL A 141 22.04 -2.02 26.10
CA VAL A 141 21.96 -1.25 27.34
C VAL A 141 21.30 -2.07 28.45
N GLU A 142 22.03 -2.31 29.54
CA GLU A 142 21.50 -3.04 30.69
C GLU A 142 20.59 -2.20 31.57
N CYS A 143 19.62 -2.85 32.24
CA CYS A 143 18.79 -2.20 33.26
C CYS A 143 19.66 -1.67 34.41
N GLY A 144 19.43 -0.41 34.81
CA GLY A 144 20.19 0.26 35.84
C GLY A 144 21.30 1.16 35.32
N SER A 145 21.70 1.04 34.03
CA SER A 145 22.64 1.94 33.37
C SER A 145 22.08 3.36 33.29
N VAL A 146 22.98 4.34 33.22
CA VAL A 146 22.60 5.74 33.02
C VAL A 146 22.90 6.17 31.59
N ILE A 147 21.86 6.60 30.89
CA ILE A 147 21.93 7.11 29.52
C ILE A 147 21.81 8.64 29.53
N VAL A 148 22.46 9.30 28.56
CA VAL A 148 22.43 10.76 28.39
C VAL A 148 21.63 11.09 27.13
N ILE A 149 20.62 11.94 27.25
CA ILE A 149 19.73 12.32 26.17
C ILE A 149 19.83 13.81 25.92
N LYS A 150 20.32 14.20 24.73
CA LYS A 150 20.49 15.58 24.31
C LYS A 150 19.21 16.15 23.69
N PRO A 151 19.09 17.50 23.63
CA PRO A 151 18.01 18.14 22.88
C PRO A 151 17.96 17.67 21.41
N GLY A 152 16.76 17.33 20.94
CA GLY A 152 16.51 16.79 19.60
C GLY A 152 16.67 15.27 19.48
N GLU A 153 17.16 14.57 20.51
CA GLU A 153 17.30 13.12 20.50
C GLU A 153 16.02 12.43 20.99
N LYS A 154 15.77 11.24 20.44
CA LYS A 154 14.71 10.34 20.95
C LYS A 154 15.20 9.64 22.22
N VAL A 155 14.31 9.46 23.16
CA VAL A 155 14.56 8.68 24.39
C VAL A 155 14.68 7.20 24.01
N PRO A 156 15.86 6.56 24.20
CA PRO A 156 16.07 5.20 23.69
C PRO A 156 15.41 4.11 24.54
N LEU A 157 15.29 4.31 25.84
CA LEU A 157 14.80 3.32 26.80
C LEU A 157 13.90 3.96 27.86
N ASP A 158 12.98 3.19 28.42
CA ASP A 158 12.17 3.62 29.55
C ASP A 158 13.04 3.77 30.81
N GLY A 159 12.83 4.82 31.58
CA GLY A 159 13.63 5.06 32.78
C GLY A 159 13.11 6.20 33.65
N VAL A 160 13.94 6.55 34.63
CA VAL A 160 13.69 7.65 35.57
C VAL A 160 14.80 8.70 35.41
N VAL A 161 14.44 9.96 35.31
CA VAL A 161 15.38 11.07 35.25
C VAL A 161 16.12 11.17 36.57
N VAL A 162 17.46 11.03 36.55
CA VAL A 162 18.33 11.13 37.72
C VAL A 162 19.03 12.47 37.83
N SER A 163 19.10 13.22 36.72
CA SER A 163 19.70 14.55 36.70
C SER A 163 19.26 15.33 35.47
N GLY A 164 19.06 16.64 35.65
CA GLY A 164 18.67 17.54 34.56
C GLY A 164 17.18 17.85 34.54
N THR A 165 16.82 18.86 33.76
CA THR A 165 15.44 19.27 33.52
C THR A 165 15.24 19.49 32.02
N SER A 166 14.11 19.06 31.48
CA SER A 166 13.79 19.26 30.05
C SER A 166 12.30 19.28 29.83
N THR A 167 11.96 19.54 28.58
CA THR A 167 10.61 19.34 28.04
C THR A 167 10.69 18.22 27.02
N VAL A 168 9.77 17.25 27.09
CA VAL A 168 9.71 16.11 26.17
C VAL A 168 8.41 16.12 25.40
N ASP A 169 8.50 15.83 24.13
CA ASP A 169 7.36 15.61 23.23
C ASP A 169 7.01 14.12 23.24
N THR A 170 5.82 13.81 23.71
CA THR A 170 5.26 12.45 23.76
C THR A 170 4.17 12.25 22.71
N SER A 171 3.91 13.23 21.85
CA SER A 171 2.78 13.25 20.90
C SER A 171 2.72 12.02 19.99
N ALA A 172 3.88 11.52 19.57
CA ALA A 172 3.97 10.31 18.74
C ALA A 172 3.52 9.02 19.46
N LEU A 173 3.53 9.02 20.81
CA LEU A 173 3.20 7.85 21.64
C LEU A 173 1.82 7.96 22.28
N THR A 174 1.49 9.12 22.81
CA THR A 174 0.27 9.37 23.59
C THR A 174 -0.80 10.13 22.83
N GLY A 175 -0.43 10.77 21.70
CA GLY A 175 -1.31 11.68 20.96
C GLY A 175 -1.48 13.07 21.61
N GLU A 176 -0.88 13.31 22.78
CA GLU A 176 -0.93 14.60 23.48
C GLU A 176 -0.03 15.61 22.76
N SER A 177 -0.59 16.68 22.21
CA SER A 177 0.16 17.72 21.48
C SER A 177 0.93 18.69 22.38
N ILE A 178 0.70 18.65 23.69
CA ILE A 178 1.36 19.54 24.66
C ILE A 178 2.61 18.84 25.21
N PRO A 179 3.82 19.41 24.99
CA PRO A 179 5.03 18.84 25.54
C PRO A 179 5.00 18.80 27.10
N ARG A 180 5.51 17.72 27.66
CA ARG A 180 5.55 17.48 29.12
C ARG A 180 6.88 17.92 29.70
N ASN A 181 6.86 18.69 30.80
CA ASN A 181 8.06 18.98 31.56
C ASN A 181 8.50 17.77 32.38
N VAL A 182 9.79 17.48 32.33
CA VAL A 182 10.42 16.40 33.10
C VAL A 182 11.57 16.96 33.97
N ASN A 183 11.54 16.54 35.22
CA ASN A 183 12.54 16.92 36.24
C ASN A 183 13.08 15.63 36.87
N GLU A 184 14.10 15.77 37.71
CA GLU A 184 14.66 14.68 38.50
C GLU A 184 13.54 13.92 39.27
N GLY A 185 13.56 12.59 39.19
CA GLY A 185 12.56 11.69 39.76
C GLY A 185 11.35 11.40 38.86
N ASN A 186 11.20 12.09 37.74
CA ASN A 186 10.11 11.80 36.81
C ASN A 186 10.41 10.58 35.93
N GLU A 187 9.37 9.79 35.66
CA GLU A 187 9.44 8.72 34.66
C GLU A 187 9.45 9.31 33.25
N ILE A 188 10.26 8.71 32.37
CA ILE A 188 10.33 9.02 30.95
C ILE A 188 10.15 7.74 30.15
N ILE A 189 9.42 7.83 29.03
CA ILE A 189 9.10 6.70 28.16
C ILE A 189 9.93 6.74 26.89
N SER A 190 10.40 5.57 26.45
CA SER A 190 11.13 5.41 25.20
C SER A 190 10.29 5.89 24.02
N GLY A 191 10.95 6.47 22.99
CA GLY A 191 10.30 7.04 21.80
C GLY A 191 9.83 8.48 21.95
N SER A 192 9.83 9.07 23.16
CA SER A 192 9.65 10.51 23.37
C SER A 192 10.82 11.29 22.76
N VAL A 193 10.60 12.53 22.34
CA VAL A 193 11.65 13.42 21.82
C VAL A 193 12.03 14.44 22.88
N ASN A 194 13.29 14.51 23.25
CA ASN A 194 13.81 15.51 24.17
C ASN A 194 13.94 16.87 23.45
N LEU A 195 13.34 17.94 23.98
CA LEU A 195 13.26 19.23 23.27
C LEU A 195 14.29 20.28 23.75
N SER A 196 14.57 20.37 25.04
CA SER A 196 15.24 21.56 25.57
C SER A 196 16.55 21.28 26.30
N GLY A 197 16.55 20.52 27.39
CA GLY A 197 17.69 20.32 28.27
C GLY A 197 18.38 18.97 28.07
N ILE A 198 19.62 18.84 28.54
CA ILE A 198 20.28 17.54 28.66
C ILE A 198 19.76 16.86 29.91
N ILE A 199 19.30 15.63 29.78
CA ILE A 199 18.82 14.79 30.88
C ILE A 199 19.62 13.50 30.97
N ARG A 200 19.86 13.05 32.19
CA ARG A 200 20.41 11.74 32.50
C ARG A 200 19.31 10.87 33.05
N VAL A 201 19.16 9.70 32.43
CA VAL A 201 18.05 8.77 32.71
C VAL A 201 18.60 7.43 33.14
N LYS A 202 18.20 6.94 34.30
CA LYS A 202 18.49 5.58 34.76
C LYS A 202 17.48 4.64 34.13
N VAL A 203 17.97 3.69 33.37
CA VAL A 203 17.16 2.70 32.63
C VAL A 203 16.46 1.77 33.60
N THR A 204 15.16 1.59 33.43
CA THR A 204 14.32 0.72 34.30
C THR A 204 13.86 -0.55 33.61
N LYS A 205 13.88 -0.59 32.27
CA LYS A 205 13.44 -1.76 31.48
C LYS A 205 14.44 -2.03 30.35
N ALA A 206 14.69 -3.30 30.06
CA ALA A 206 15.44 -3.71 28.87
C ALA A 206 14.73 -3.26 27.58
N PHE A 207 15.46 -3.14 26.47
CA PHE A 207 14.92 -2.65 25.20
C PHE A 207 13.69 -3.45 24.75
N GLY A 208 13.72 -4.79 24.80
CA GLY A 208 12.58 -5.65 24.43
C GLY A 208 11.34 -5.46 25.28
N GLU A 209 11.47 -4.93 26.51
CA GLU A 209 10.36 -4.61 27.42
C GLU A 209 9.96 -3.14 27.37
N SER A 210 10.66 -2.32 26.61
CA SER A 210 10.42 -0.88 26.50
C SER A 210 9.07 -0.59 25.85
N THR A 211 8.55 0.61 26.11
CA THR A 211 7.28 1.07 25.54
C THR A 211 7.32 1.06 24.01
N VAL A 212 8.42 1.52 23.39
CA VAL A 212 8.61 1.50 21.94
C VAL A 212 8.60 0.08 21.40
N SER A 213 9.36 -0.84 21.98
CA SER A 213 9.43 -2.23 21.52
C SER A 213 8.06 -2.92 21.58
N LYS A 214 7.29 -2.71 22.64
CA LYS A 214 5.92 -3.23 22.73
C LYS A 214 4.98 -2.64 21.69
N ILE A 215 5.09 -1.35 21.40
CA ILE A 215 4.30 -0.71 20.33
C ILE A 215 4.68 -1.30 18.97
N LEU A 216 5.98 -1.44 18.67
CA LEU A 216 6.44 -2.02 17.41
C LEU A 216 6.01 -3.47 17.25
N GLU A 217 6.15 -4.30 18.30
CA GLU A 217 5.67 -5.68 18.30
C GLU A 217 4.15 -5.76 18.06
N LEU A 218 3.37 -4.87 18.67
CA LEU A 218 1.93 -4.78 18.43
C LEU A 218 1.60 -4.39 16.98
N VAL A 219 2.39 -3.53 16.36
CA VAL A 219 2.21 -3.13 14.96
C VAL A 219 2.61 -4.27 14.01
N GLU A 220 3.72 -4.95 14.25
CA GLU A 220 4.19 -6.09 13.46
C GLU A 220 3.23 -7.27 13.53
N ASN A 221 2.83 -7.67 14.74
CA ASN A 221 1.88 -8.78 14.96
C ASN A 221 0.45 -8.47 14.47
N SER A 222 0.14 -7.18 14.23
CA SER A 222 -1.15 -6.76 13.67
C SER A 222 -1.40 -7.28 12.25
N GLN A 223 -0.35 -7.61 11.51
CA GLN A 223 -0.46 -8.12 10.15
C GLN A 223 -0.90 -9.58 10.08
N GLU A 224 -0.80 -10.35 11.18
CA GLU A 224 -1.15 -11.78 11.18
C GLU A 224 -2.65 -12.06 11.28
N LYS A 225 -3.44 -11.19 11.88
CA LYS A 225 -4.90 -11.38 12.04
C LYS A 225 -5.70 -10.67 10.95
N LYS A 226 -5.87 -11.37 9.81
CA LYS A 226 -6.74 -10.89 8.74
C LYS A 226 -8.18 -10.75 9.21
N SER A 227 -8.82 -9.66 8.82
CA SER A 227 -10.25 -9.43 9.06
C SER A 227 -11.13 -10.42 8.28
N LYS A 228 -12.41 -10.54 8.66
CA LYS A 228 -13.38 -11.34 7.89
C LYS A 228 -13.52 -10.83 6.47
N SER A 229 -13.49 -9.51 6.29
CA SER A 229 -13.59 -8.86 4.99
C SER A 229 -12.36 -9.13 4.11
N GLU A 230 -11.14 -9.17 4.68
CA GLU A 230 -9.93 -9.57 3.94
C GLU A 230 -9.94 -11.04 3.54
N ASN A 231 -10.44 -11.92 4.43
CA ASN A 231 -10.64 -13.34 4.12
C ASN A 231 -11.70 -13.55 3.02
N PHE A 232 -12.77 -12.73 3.03
CA PHE A 232 -13.78 -12.75 1.97
C PHE A 232 -13.15 -12.38 0.63
N ILE A 233 -12.36 -11.30 0.54
CA ILE A 233 -11.66 -10.93 -0.70
C ILE A 233 -10.74 -12.04 -1.18
N THR A 234 -9.95 -12.65 -0.28
CA THR A 234 -9.04 -13.75 -0.65
C THR A 234 -9.81 -14.93 -1.26
N LYS A 235 -10.97 -15.28 -0.70
CA LYS A 235 -11.85 -16.32 -1.28
C LYS A 235 -12.48 -15.86 -2.59
N PHE A 236 -12.99 -14.65 -2.63
CA PHE A 236 -13.62 -14.07 -3.82
C PHE A 236 -12.64 -14.04 -5.01
N SER A 237 -11.42 -13.54 -4.79
CA SER A 237 -10.36 -13.49 -5.82
C SER A 237 -9.94 -14.86 -6.35
N ARG A 238 -10.21 -15.94 -5.60
CA ARG A 238 -9.92 -17.31 -6.05
C ARG A 238 -10.99 -17.86 -6.98
N TYR A 239 -12.28 -17.57 -6.74
CA TYR A 239 -13.38 -18.19 -7.46
C TYR A 239 -14.00 -17.30 -8.54
N TYR A 240 -14.00 -15.99 -8.34
CA TYR A 240 -14.62 -15.04 -9.25
C TYR A 240 -13.96 -14.99 -10.65
N PRO A 241 -12.63 -14.86 -10.81
CA PRO A 241 -12.04 -14.78 -12.13
C PRO A 241 -12.24 -16.04 -12.99
N PRO A 242 -12.11 -17.28 -12.47
CA PRO A 242 -12.44 -18.46 -13.22
C PRO A 242 -13.92 -18.50 -13.69
N ALA A 243 -14.84 -18.08 -12.82
CA ALA A 243 -16.27 -18.04 -13.17
C ALA A 243 -16.56 -17.04 -14.30
N VAL A 244 -15.91 -15.88 -14.26
CA VAL A 244 -16.01 -14.85 -15.31
C VAL A 244 -15.44 -15.36 -16.63
N VAL A 245 -14.29 -16.03 -16.63
CA VAL A 245 -13.69 -16.60 -17.85
C VAL A 245 -14.60 -17.67 -18.46
N ILE A 246 -15.15 -18.56 -17.64
CA ILE A 246 -16.12 -19.57 -18.11
C ILE A 246 -17.35 -18.88 -18.69
N GLY A 247 -17.89 -17.88 -18.02
CA GLY A 247 -19.03 -17.10 -18.52
C GLY A 247 -18.75 -16.42 -19.86
N ALA A 248 -17.57 -15.81 -20.01
CA ALA A 248 -17.14 -15.21 -21.27
C ALA A 248 -17.01 -16.24 -22.40
N LEU A 249 -16.44 -17.42 -22.09
CA LEU A 249 -16.30 -18.50 -23.05
C LEU A 249 -17.69 -19.00 -23.52
N LEU A 250 -18.62 -19.19 -22.59
CA LEU A 250 -20.00 -19.59 -22.92
C LEU A 250 -20.69 -18.51 -23.77
N LEU A 251 -20.48 -17.23 -23.44
CA LEU A 251 -21.02 -16.08 -24.19
C LEU A 251 -20.40 -15.98 -25.59
N ALA A 252 -19.16 -16.35 -25.76
CA ALA A 252 -18.49 -16.36 -27.05
C ALA A 252 -18.99 -17.53 -27.93
N VAL A 253 -19.14 -18.74 -27.34
CA VAL A 253 -19.38 -19.97 -28.12
C VAL A 253 -20.86 -20.21 -28.42
N ILE A 254 -21.70 -20.19 -27.38
CA ILE A 254 -23.11 -20.59 -27.53
C ILE A 254 -23.87 -19.70 -28.52
N PRO A 255 -23.88 -18.39 -28.37
CA PRO A 255 -24.60 -17.54 -29.31
C PRO A 255 -23.95 -17.50 -30.71
N SER A 256 -22.62 -17.64 -30.80
CA SER A 256 -21.93 -17.71 -32.11
C SER A 256 -22.42 -18.89 -32.95
N ILE A 257 -22.66 -20.05 -32.32
CA ILE A 257 -23.19 -21.24 -33.00
C ILE A 257 -24.65 -21.00 -33.42
N ILE A 258 -25.47 -20.35 -32.57
CA ILE A 258 -26.90 -20.13 -32.84
C ILE A 258 -27.08 -19.05 -33.92
N THR A 259 -26.33 -17.96 -33.89
CA THR A 259 -26.52 -16.81 -34.78
C THR A 259 -25.64 -16.84 -36.03
N GLY A 260 -24.59 -17.67 -36.05
CA GLY A 260 -23.65 -17.74 -37.17
C GLY A 260 -22.71 -16.54 -37.27
N ASP A 261 -22.67 -15.66 -36.25
CA ASP A 261 -21.82 -14.47 -36.22
C ASP A 261 -20.81 -14.52 -35.06
N PRO A 262 -19.70 -15.24 -35.21
CA PRO A 262 -18.71 -15.39 -34.15
C PRO A 262 -17.97 -14.06 -33.82
N ARG A 263 -17.80 -13.14 -34.80
CA ARG A 263 -17.08 -11.89 -34.58
C ARG A 263 -17.77 -11.02 -33.53
N THR A 264 -19.07 -10.80 -33.67
CA THR A 264 -19.87 -10.01 -32.71
C THR A 264 -19.88 -10.62 -31.32
N TRP A 265 -20.02 -11.95 -31.22
CA TRP A 265 -20.10 -12.60 -29.92
C TRP A 265 -18.76 -12.73 -29.21
N ILE A 266 -17.65 -12.91 -29.93
CA ILE A 266 -16.31 -12.84 -29.38
C ILE A 266 -16.03 -11.42 -28.84
N TYR A 267 -16.37 -10.39 -29.61
CA TYR A 267 -16.24 -8.99 -29.14
C TYR A 267 -17.04 -8.74 -27.86
N ARG A 268 -18.30 -9.15 -27.80
CA ARG A 268 -19.15 -9.05 -26.59
C ARG A 268 -18.57 -9.81 -25.39
N ALA A 269 -17.99 -10.98 -25.63
CA ALA A 269 -17.35 -11.76 -24.58
C ALA A 269 -16.07 -11.06 -24.05
N MET A 270 -15.28 -10.42 -24.94
CA MET A 270 -14.13 -9.62 -24.51
C MET A 270 -14.55 -8.39 -23.71
N THR A 271 -15.58 -7.67 -24.16
CA THR A 271 -16.18 -6.56 -23.42
C THR A 271 -16.70 -7.01 -22.05
N PHE A 272 -17.35 -8.18 -21.98
CA PHE A 272 -17.79 -8.77 -20.72
C PHE A 272 -16.62 -9.04 -19.77
N LEU A 273 -15.48 -9.55 -20.23
CA LEU A 273 -14.28 -9.73 -19.42
C LEU A 273 -13.76 -8.42 -18.82
N VAL A 274 -13.71 -7.34 -19.61
CA VAL A 274 -13.28 -6.01 -19.18
C VAL A 274 -14.19 -5.46 -18.08
N ILE A 275 -15.50 -5.46 -18.31
CA ILE A 275 -16.50 -4.91 -17.38
C ILE A 275 -16.56 -5.70 -16.08
N SER A 276 -16.27 -7.00 -16.13
CA SER A 276 -16.28 -7.90 -14.98
C SER A 276 -15.07 -7.75 -14.06
N CYS A 277 -14.22 -6.71 -14.22
CA CYS A 277 -13.14 -6.45 -13.28
C CYS A 277 -13.70 -5.99 -11.92
N PRO A 278 -13.42 -6.68 -10.80
CA PRO A 278 -13.85 -6.25 -9.48
C PRO A 278 -12.88 -5.25 -8.85
N CYS A 279 -12.20 -4.42 -9.65
CA CYS A 279 -11.09 -3.57 -9.24
C CYS A 279 -11.46 -2.67 -8.05
N ALA A 280 -12.65 -2.06 -8.06
CA ALA A 280 -13.13 -1.22 -6.97
C ALA A 280 -13.28 -1.99 -5.64
N LEU A 281 -13.79 -3.22 -5.68
CA LEU A 281 -13.98 -4.06 -4.49
C LEU A 281 -12.62 -4.46 -3.88
N VAL A 282 -11.69 -4.89 -4.71
CA VAL A 282 -10.35 -5.34 -4.28
C VAL A 282 -9.55 -4.20 -3.66
N ILE A 283 -9.72 -2.96 -4.15
CA ILE A 283 -9.04 -1.77 -3.64
C ILE A 283 -9.70 -1.24 -2.37
N SER A 284 -11.01 -1.20 -2.33
CA SER A 284 -11.80 -0.50 -1.32
C SER A 284 -11.53 -1.03 0.09
N ILE A 285 -11.43 -2.35 0.29
CA ILE A 285 -11.27 -2.95 1.61
C ILE A 285 -9.90 -2.66 2.23
N PRO A 286 -8.75 -2.96 1.58
CA PRO A 286 -7.45 -2.59 2.14
C PRO A 286 -7.32 -1.09 2.39
N LEU A 287 -7.83 -0.26 1.45
CA LEU A 287 -7.76 1.19 1.58
C LEU A 287 -8.55 1.69 2.80
N SER A 288 -9.74 1.15 3.05
CA SER A 288 -10.57 1.50 4.22
C SER A 288 -9.88 1.14 5.53
N PHE A 289 -9.31 -0.07 5.63
CA PHE A 289 -8.57 -0.48 6.82
C PHE A 289 -7.32 0.36 7.05
N PHE A 290 -6.49 0.58 6.04
CA PHE A 290 -5.29 1.42 6.17
C PHE A 290 -5.64 2.86 6.51
N SER A 291 -6.70 3.41 5.91
CA SER A 291 -7.16 4.76 6.22
C SER A 291 -7.72 4.87 7.64
N GLY A 292 -8.47 3.86 8.08
CA GLY A 292 -9.01 3.79 9.44
C GLY A 292 -7.91 3.68 10.51
N ILE A 293 -6.95 2.77 10.33
CA ILE A 293 -5.80 2.61 11.22
C ILE A 293 -4.97 3.90 11.24
N GLY A 294 -4.65 4.48 10.06
CA GLY A 294 -3.86 5.71 10.00
C GLY A 294 -4.59 6.93 10.58
N GLY A 295 -5.92 7.00 10.45
CA GLY A 295 -6.74 8.05 11.08
C GLY A 295 -6.77 7.94 12.60
N ALA A 296 -7.00 6.74 13.12
CA ALA A 296 -7.00 6.46 14.56
C ALA A 296 -5.62 6.76 15.19
N SER A 297 -4.56 6.34 14.53
CA SER A 297 -3.19 6.61 14.96
C SER A 297 -2.89 8.11 15.09
N LYS A 298 -3.34 8.94 14.13
CA LYS A 298 -3.21 10.40 14.23
C LYS A 298 -3.99 11.01 15.40
N ALA A 299 -5.02 10.32 15.86
CA ALA A 299 -5.79 10.70 17.05
C ALA A 299 -5.22 10.08 18.35
N GLY A 300 -4.01 9.49 18.32
CA GLY A 300 -3.38 8.85 19.48
C GLY A 300 -3.93 7.47 19.83
N VAL A 301 -4.75 6.86 18.95
CA VAL A 301 -5.35 5.54 19.17
C VAL A 301 -4.65 4.49 18.33
N LEU A 302 -3.93 3.57 18.97
CA LEU A 302 -3.28 2.45 18.29
C LEU A 302 -4.27 1.29 18.08
N ILE A 303 -4.57 0.97 16.82
CA ILE A 303 -5.42 -0.16 16.44
C ILE A 303 -4.53 -1.31 15.92
N LYS A 304 -4.66 -2.48 16.54
CA LYS A 304 -3.85 -3.68 16.28
C LYS A 304 -4.22 -4.44 14.98
N GLY A 305 -4.83 -3.78 14.01
CA GLY A 305 -5.13 -4.38 12.69
C GLY A 305 -6.61 -4.29 12.28
N GLY A 306 -6.89 -4.63 11.01
CA GLY A 306 -8.22 -4.53 10.39
C GLY A 306 -9.30 -5.33 11.12
N ALA A 307 -8.97 -6.51 11.66
CA ALA A 307 -9.91 -7.33 12.42
C ALA A 307 -10.48 -6.61 13.65
N TYR A 308 -9.71 -5.76 14.31
CA TYR A 308 -10.16 -5.00 15.47
C TYR A 308 -11.08 -3.83 15.09
N ILE A 309 -10.85 -3.18 13.92
CA ILE A 309 -11.80 -2.17 13.42
C ILE A 309 -13.16 -2.81 13.16
N GLU A 310 -13.17 -3.99 12.55
CA GLU A 310 -14.41 -4.74 12.28
C GLU A 310 -15.13 -5.14 13.58
N GLN A 311 -14.39 -5.60 14.58
CA GLN A 311 -14.95 -5.90 15.89
C GLN A 311 -15.49 -4.66 16.61
N MET A 312 -14.77 -3.54 16.58
CA MET A 312 -15.21 -2.27 17.16
C MET A 312 -16.48 -1.74 16.50
N SER A 313 -16.63 -1.91 15.16
CA SER A 313 -17.86 -1.50 14.47
C SER A 313 -19.09 -2.28 14.90
N ALA A 314 -18.92 -3.49 15.42
CA ALA A 314 -19.99 -4.36 15.94
C ALA A 314 -20.20 -4.21 17.45
N ALA A 315 -19.34 -3.45 18.16
CA ALA A 315 -19.46 -3.24 19.60
C ALA A 315 -20.63 -2.30 19.92
N ASN A 316 -21.54 -2.74 20.76
CA ASN A 316 -22.71 -1.97 21.22
C ASN A 316 -22.65 -1.62 22.70
N THR A 317 -21.67 -2.13 23.44
CA THR A 317 -21.48 -1.89 24.87
C THR A 317 -19.99 -1.71 25.17
N VAL A 318 -19.67 -0.69 25.97
CA VAL A 318 -18.31 -0.43 26.47
C VAL A 318 -18.36 -0.48 28.00
N LEU A 319 -17.52 -1.29 28.61
CA LEU A 319 -17.30 -1.33 30.07
C LEU A 319 -16.02 -0.52 30.34
N LEU A 320 -16.14 0.51 31.17
CA LEU A 320 -15.06 1.39 31.63
C LEU A 320 -14.67 1.02 33.05
#